data_92216fcf6dfdfe3a78a73507be65dc6c
#
_entry.id   92216fcf6dfdfe3a78a73507be65dc6c
#
_cell.length_a   1.000
_cell.length_b   1.000
_cell.length_c   1.000
_cell.angle_alpha   90.00
_cell.angle_beta   90.00
_cell.angle_gamma   90.00
#
_symmetry.space_group_name_H-M   'P 1'
#
loop_
_entity.id
_entity.type
_entity.pdbx_description
1 polymer ?
#
loop_
_entity_poly.entity_id
_entity_poly.type
_entity_poly.pdbx_seq_one_letter_code
_entity_poly.pdbx_strand_id
1 'polypeptide(L)'
;VSAGVEGIDCASEAGVGIRVAVRGHGFGFAATREATKVGLELALARAVATAGALPATPGPSGALPPVPPAFGHWASRCDIDPFSLSLEDRLEPLIEAEQLMRGDARIVRASAESQASRTVMAFASSDGAAFTQERTECGGGIVAYAAADGQLQLRSYPAAHGGSVALAGYEHLLALELAANAQRVAEESLALLSAPPCPAGRTTLVIGGEQLALQVHESIGHALELDRILLGEAAYAGSSWVSPADIGTLRYGSPALAISADATLADGLGSFGWDDEGVVAQRTMLIEDGVLRATLSDRRSAAAIGVASSGASRADGFSRQPIVRMTNVSLEPGEGGTLEQLLADVPSGIYVETNRSWSIDDRRLNFQFGTEIGREIRNGKLGRLLRNPTYAGVTPQFWGSLEAVASTPAWRVWGVLDCGKGQPGQTARVSHGSAPARFRDVEVGVLR
;
A
#
# COMPACT_ATOMS: atom_id res chain seq x y z
N VAL A 1 -12.38 -19.02 4.90
CA VAL A 1 -13.56 -19.86 5.06
C VAL A 1 -14.44 -19.66 3.83
N SER A 2 -14.84 -20.74 3.19
CA SER A 2 -15.79 -20.75 2.06
C SER A 2 -16.41 -22.15 2.05
N ALA A 3 -17.74 -22.26 2.26
CA ALA A 3 -18.46 -23.54 2.48
C ALA A 3 -17.83 -24.44 3.58
N GLY A 4 -17.11 -23.86 4.51
CA GLY A 4 -16.32 -24.49 5.55
C GLY A 4 -14.91 -23.91 5.59
N VAL A 5 -14.06 -24.45 6.45
CA VAL A 5 -12.65 -24.02 6.55
C VAL A 5 -11.85 -24.60 5.36
N GLU A 6 -11.45 -23.76 4.43
CA GLU A 6 -10.67 -24.19 3.25
C GLU A 6 -9.18 -24.40 3.58
N GLY A 7 -8.61 -23.59 4.48
CA GLY A 7 -7.21 -23.70 4.84
C GLY A 7 -6.85 -22.86 6.07
N ILE A 8 -5.83 -23.32 6.76
CA ILE A 8 -5.17 -22.59 7.85
C ILE A 8 -3.68 -22.75 7.60
N ASP A 9 -3.04 -21.63 7.26
CA ASP A 9 -1.61 -21.58 7.03
C ASP A 9 -0.90 -20.95 8.22
N CYS A 10 0.22 -21.56 8.63
CA CYS A 10 1.07 -21.03 9.69
C CYS A 10 2.53 -21.16 9.25
N ALA A 11 3.25 -20.06 9.24
CA ALA A 11 4.66 -20.04 8.89
C ALA A 11 5.45 -19.21 9.91
N SER A 12 6.70 -19.61 10.15
CA SER A 12 7.64 -18.81 10.93
C SER A 12 9.04 -18.92 10.31
N GLU A 13 9.77 -17.83 10.36
CA GLU A 13 11.16 -17.81 9.95
C GLU A 13 11.99 -16.93 10.91
N ALA A 14 13.28 -17.26 11.02
CA ALA A 14 14.23 -16.47 11.78
C ALA A 14 15.61 -16.52 11.11
N GLY A 15 16.38 -15.47 11.27
CA GLY A 15 17.73 -15.38 10.74
C GLY A 15 18.33 -13.99 10.90
N VAL A 16 19.52 -13.81 10.36
CA VAL A 16 20.28 -12.56 10.42
C VAL A 16 20.73 -12.16 9.01
N GLY A 17 20.42 -10.94 8.60
CA GLY A 17 20.96 -10.30 7.40
C GLY A 17 22.15 -9.40 7.79
N ILE A 18 23.23 -9.48 7.03
CA ILE A 18 24.44 -8.68 7.23
C ILE A 18 24.72 -7.90 5.95
N ARG A 19 24.69 -6.58 6.04
CA ARG A 19 25.07 -5.66 4.96
C ARG A 19 26.40 -5.00 5.29
N VAL A 20 27.32 -5.00 4.32
CA VAL A 20 28.66 -4.45 4.48
C VAL A 20 28.93 -3.44 3.38
N ALA A 21 29.52 -2.29 3.76
CA ALA A 21 30.11 -1.34 2.82
C ALA A 21 31.64 -1.42 2.92
N VAL A 22 32.32 -1.61 1.79
CA VAL A 22 33.79 -1.62 1.73
C VAL A 22 34.26 -0.36 1.05
N ARG A 23 35.12 0.41 1.72
CA ARG A 23 35.64 1.68 1.16
C ARG A 23 36.32 1.45 -0.20
N GLY A 24 35.94 2.23 -1.19
CA GLY A 24 36.47 2.11 -2.56
C GLY A 24 35.86 0.96 -3.38
N HIS A 25 34.87 0.26 -2.82
CA HIS A 25 34.14 -0.84 -3.46
C HIS A 25 32.64 -0.66 -3.31
N GLY A 26 31.85 -1.68 -3.59
CA GLY A 26 30.40 -1.67 -3.47
C GLY A 26 29.88 -2.10 -2.08
N PHE A 27 28.60 -2.44 -2.07
CA PHE A 27 27.93 -3.05 -0.92
C PHE A 27 27.82 -4.55 -1.12
N GLY A 28 28.06 -5.32 -0.06
CA GLY A 28 27.80 -6.74 -0.03
C GLY A 28 26.72 -7.07 0.99
N PHE A 29 25.97 -8.12 0.69
CA PHE A 29 24.94 -8.65 1.58
C PHE A 29 25.06 -10.17 1.66
N ALA A 30 24.86 -10.70 2.85
CA ALA A 30 24.69 -12.12 3.08
C ALA A 30 23.72 -12.36 4.25
N ALA A 31 23.03 -13.48 4.22
CA ALA A 31 22.13 -13.85 5.31
C ALA A 31 22.42 -15.28 5.78
N THR A 32 22.01 -15.55 7.04
CA THR A 32 22.09 -16.87 7.64
C THR A 32 20.90 -17.14 8.55
N ARG A 33 20.44 -18.38 8.60
CA ARG A 33 19.48 -18.87 9.60
C ARG A 33 20.16 -19.29 10.90
N GLU A 34 21.51 -19.45 10.88
CA GLU A 34 22.30 -19.83 12.04
C GLU A 34 22.73 -18.58 12.81
N ALA A 35 21.93 -18.17 13.80
CA ALA A 35 22.26 -17.07 14.70
C ALA A 35 23.34 -17.47 15.75
N THR A 36 24.35 -18.21 15.32
CA THR A 36 25.52 -18.57 16.12
C THR A 36 26.73 -17.72 15.73
N LYS A 37 27.75 -17.63 16.60
CA LYS A 37 28.97 -16.89 16.28
C LYS A 37 29.58 -17.37 14.94
N VAL A 38 29.65 -18.68 14.71
CA VAL A 38 30.22 -19.27 13.48
C VAL A 38 29.37 -18.90 12.27
N GLY A 39 28.03 -19.02 12.35
CA GLY A 39 27.12 -18.66 11.28
C GLY A 39 27.21 -17.19 10.90
N LEU A 40 27.32 -16.30 11.91
CA LEU A 40 27.47 -14.85 11.70
C LEU A 40 28.83 -14.51 11.07
N GLU A 41 29.93 -15.12 11.53
CA GLU A 41 31.29 -14.91 10.97
C GLU A 41 31.36 -15.35 9.49
N LEU A 42 30.73 -16.49 9.14
CA LEU A 42 30.65 -16.95 7.76
C LEU A 42 29.80 -16.02 6.88
N ALA A 43 28.65 -15.56 7.37
CA ALA A 43 27.82 -14.61 6.63
C ALA A 43 28.55 -13.26 6.45
N LEU A 44 29.24 -12.76 7.48
CA LEU A 44 30.05 -11.55 7.39
C LEU A 44 31.17 -11.70 6.35
N ALA A 45 31.90 -12.80 6.36
CA ALA A 45 32.96 -13.05 5.39
C ALA A 45 32.43 -13.06 3.95
N ARG A 46 31.26 -13.65 3.72
CA ARG A 46 30.57 -13.63 2.40
C ARG A 46 30.17 -12.23 1.99
N ALA A 47 29.57 -11.45 2.90
CA ALA A 47 29.17 -10.07 2.62
C ALA A 47 30.39 -9.19 2.29
N VAL A 48 31.50 -9.33 3.02
CA VAL A 48 32.76 -8.62 2.74
C VAL A 48 33.32 -9.01 1.37
N ALA A 49 33.38 -10.31 1.06
CA ALA A 49 33.88 -10.80 -0.24
C ALA A 49 33.01 -10.27 -1.41
N THR A 50 31.70 -10.26 -1.25
CA THR A 50 30.77 -9.71 -2.25
C THR A 50 31.01 -8.19 -2.44
N ALA A 51 31.13 -7.44 -1.35
CA ALA A 51 31.39 -6.00 -1.40
C ALA A 51 32.72 -5.70 -2.12
N GLY A 52 33.79 -6.45 -1.79
CA GLY A 52 35.11 -6.28 -2.40
C GLY A 52 35.20 -6.68 -3.87
N ALA A 53 34.33 -7.56 -4.34
CA ALA A 53 34.29 -7.96 -5.75
C ALA A 53 33.52 -6.95 -6.64
N LEU A 54 32.71 -6.06 -6.06
CA LEU A 54 31.94 -5.08 -6.79
C LEU A 54 32.75 -3.80 -7.01
N PRO A 55 32.67 -3.17 -8.20
CA PRO A 55 33.30 -1.89 -8.44
C PRO A 55 32.72 -0.84 -7.50
N ALA A 56 33.51 0.21 -7.25
CA ALA A 56 33.03 1.36 -6.50
C ALA A 56 31.77 1.92 -7.16
N THR A 57 30.69 1.97 -6.38
CA THR A 57 29.44 2.60 -6.86
C THR A 57 29.66 4.10 -6.98
N PRO A 58 29.20 4.76 -8.05
CA PRO A 58 29.21 6.22 -8.14
C PRO A 58 28.51 6.82 -6.90
N GLY A 59 29.18 7.77 -6.24
CA GLY A 59 28.70 8.40 -5.02
C GLY A 59 29.81 8.57 -3.98
N PRO A 60 29.51 9.14 -2.81
CA PRO A 60 30.52 9.29 -1.76
C PRO A 60 31.08 7.91 -1.40
N SER A 61 32.38 7.79 -1.58
CA SER A 61 33.25 6.62 -1.52
C SER A 61 32.80 5.48 -0.59
N GLY A 62 31.93 4.58 -1.05
CA GLY A 62 31.69 3.26 -0.44
C GLY A 62 31.10 3.23 0.99
N ALA A 63 30.80 4.37 1.61
CA ALA A 63 30.15 4.46 2.91
C ALA A 63 28.75 5.06 2.78
N LEU A 64 27.82 4.59 3.59
CA LEU A 64 26.54 5.30 3.74
C LEU A 64 26.78 6.65 4.44
N PRO A 65 26.07 7.73 4.04
CA PRO A 65 26.12 8.98 4.79
C PRO A 65 25.79 8.76 6.25
N PRO A 66 26.50 9.41 7.20
CA PRO A 66 26.26 9.22 8.61
C PRO A 66 24.85 9.70 8.98
N VAL A 67 24.23 8.98 9.93
CA VAL A 67 22.99 9.38 10.60
C VAL A 67 23.22 9.32 12.10
N PRO A 68 22.49 10.07 12.92
CA PRO A 68 22.57 9.94 14.37
C PRO A 68 22.33 8.48 14.78
N PRO A 69 23.15 7.93 15.69
CA PRO A 69 22.95 6.56 16.17
C PRO A 69 21.56 6.40 16.81
N ALA A 70 20.84 5.38 16.39
CA ALA A 70 19.50 5.04 16.89
C ALA A 70 19.59 4.05 18.04
N PHE A 71 18.83 4.28 19.12
CA PHE A 71 18.78 3.40 20.29
C PHE A 71 17.36 3.27 20.80
N GLY A 72 17.02 2.11 21.33
CA GLY A 72 15.79 1.91 22.05
C GLY A 72 14.97 0.72 21.58
N HIS A 73 13.71 0.77 21.91
CA HIS A 73 12.71 -0.22 21.56
C HIS A 73 11.46 0.50 21.03
N TRP A 74 10.91 -0.01 19.95
CA TRP A 74 9.64 0.43 19.42
C TRP A 74 8.72 -0.78 19.22
N ALA A 75 7.43 -0.61 19.52
CA ALA A 75 6.43 -1.64 19.28
C ALA A 75 5.15 -1.01 18.70
N SER A 76 4.50 -1.72 17.81
CA SER A 76 3.15 -1.35 17.36
C SER A 76 2.14 -1.53 18.49
N ARG A 77 1.05 -0.76 18.43
CA ARG A 77 -0.09 -1.01 19.31
C ARG A 77 -0.68 -2.39 19.02
N CYS A 78 -1.07 -3.10 20.07
CA CYS A 78 -1.75 -4.38 20.00
C CYS A 78 -2.58 -4.54 21.30
N ASP A 79 -3.86 -4.24 21.22
CA ASP A 79 -4.73 -4.28 22.41
C ASP A 79 -5.19 -5.71 22.69
N ILE A 80 -5.44 -6.50 21.63
CA ILE A 80 -5.82 -7.92 21.71
C ILE A 80 -4.83 -8.72 20.90
N ASP A 81 -3.97 -9.48 21.58
CA ASP A 81 -2.97 -10.32 20.90
C ASP A 81 -3.67 -11.43 20.07
N PRO A 82 -3.57 -11.40 18.72
CA PRO A 82 -4.22 -12.40 17.88
C PRO A 82 -3.67 -13.82 18.09
N PHE A 83 -2.48 -13.96 18.66
CA PHE A 83 -1.84 -15.26 18.93
C PHE A 83 -2.21 -15.82 20.30
N SER A 84 -2.86 -15.05 21.16
CA SER A 84 -3.40 -15.51 22.45
C SER A 84 -4.81 -16.11 22.33
N LEU A 85 -5.50 -15.88 21.21
CA LEU A 85 -6.85 -16.38 20.98
C LEU A 85 -6.83 -17.82 20.46
N SER A 86 -7.86 -18.59 20.83
CA SER A 86 -8.05 -19.92 20.27
C SER A 86 -8.35 -19.85 18.76
N LEU A 87 -8.11 -20.94 18.06
CA LEU A 87 -8.46 -21.00 16.64
C LEU A 87 -9.97 -20.87 16.44
N GLU A 88 -10.77 -21.42 17.34
CA GLU A 88 -12.23 -21.34 17.32
C GLU A 88 -12.69 -19.89 17.40
N ASP A 89 -12.20 -19.11 18.37
CA ASP A 89 -12.54 -17.69 18.54
C ASP A 89 -12.18 -16.85 17.30
N ARG A 90 -11.12 -17.22 16.58
CA ARG A 90 -10.71 -16.52 15.35
C ARG A 90 -11.51 -16.93 14.12
N LEU A 91 -12.03 -18.14 14.08
CA LEU A 91 -12.81 -18.65 12.95
C LEU A 91 -14.30 -18.31 13.05
N GLU A 92 -14.86 -18.23 14.25
CA GLU A 92 -16.28 -17.98 14.47
C GLU A 92 -16.82 -16.78 13.69
N PRO A 93 -16.26 -15.54 13.77
CA PRO A 93 -16.77 -14.38 13.04
C PRO A 93 -16.62 -14.51 11.52
N LEU A 94 -15.65 -15.28 11.03
CA LEU A 94 -15.47 -15.52 9.60
C LEU A 94 -16.53 -16.52 9.08
N ILE A 95 -16.82 -17.57 9.85
CA ILE A 95 -17.84 -18.57 9.51
C ILE A 95 -19.22 -17.90 9.50
N GLU A 96 -19.54 -17.08 10.50
CA GLU A 96 -20.77 -16.32 10.56
C GLU A 96 -20.95 -15.42 9.33
N ALA A 97 -19.94 -14.60 9.02
CA ALA A 97 -19.99 -13.70 7.88
C ALA A 97 -20.16 -14.45 6.54
N GLU A 98 -19.46 -15.58 6.37
CA GLU A 98 -19.56 -16.42 5.18
C GLU A 98 -20.96 -17.00 5.01
N GLN A 99 -21.56 -17.54 6.09
CA GLN A 99 -22.90 -18.10 6.09
C GLN A 99 -23.97 -17.05 5.75
N LEU A 100 -23.85 -15.84 6.30
CA LEU A 100 -24.79 -14.74 6.02
C LEU A 100 -24.78 -14.31 4.56
N MET A 101 -23.66 -14.47 3.85
CA MET A 101 -23.59 -14.17 2.42
C MET A 101 -24.28 -15.19 1.50
N ARG A 102 -24.56 -16.41 1.98
CA ARG A 102 -25.08 -17.54 1.16
C ARG A 102 -26.62 -17.58 0.99
N GLY A 103 -27.31 -16.51 1.29
CA GLY A 103 -28.79 -16.50 1.27
C GLY A 103 -29.47 -16.69 -0.10
N ASP A 104 -28.74 -16.62 -1.22
CA ASP A 104 -29.27 -16.74 -2.59
C ASP A 104 -28.44 -17.76 -3.40
N ALA A 105 -29.10 -18.63 -4.17
CA ALA A 105 -28.44 -19.67 -4.97
C ALA A 105 -27.51 -19.11 -6.07
N ARG A 106 -27.68 -17.86 -6.47
CA ARG A 106 -26.80 -17.17 -7.42
C ARG A 106 -25.47 -16.74 -6.78
N ILE A 107 -25.34 -16.74 -5.47
CA ILE A 107 -24.04 -16.61 -4.79
C ILE A 107 -23.30 -17.93 -4.96
N VAL A 108 -22.45 -17.97 -5.97
CA VAL A 108 -21.70 -19.20 -6.34
C VAL A 108 -20.48 -19.42 -5.43
N ARG A 109 -19.98 -18.35 -4.83
CA ARG A 109 -18.93 -18.41 -3.81
C ARG A 109 -19.09 -17.25 -2.83
N ALA A 110 -18.95 -17.55 -1.56
CA ALA A 110 -18.76 -16.60 -0.48
C ALA A 110 -17.50 -17.00 0.27
N SER A 111 -16.66 -16.07 0.63
CA SER A 111 -15.48 -16.36 1.44
C SER A 111 -15.20 -15.23 2.43
N ALA A 112 -14.65 -15.63 3.57
CA ALA A 112 -14.13 -14.74 4.60
C ALA A 112 -12.72 -15.19 4.96
N GLU A 113 -11.81 -14.25 5.13
CA GLU A 113 -10.44 -14.53 5.49
C GLU A 113 -9.93 -13.57 6.55
N SER A 114 -8.99 -14.03 7.35
CA SER A 114 -8.22 -13.20 8.26
C SER A 114 -6.77 -13.63 8.28
N GLN A 115 -5.90 -12.69 8.59
CA GLN A 115 -4.49 -12.94 8.78
C GLN A 115 -3.96 -12.17 9.99
N ALA A 116 -2.94 -12.74 10.61
CA ALA A 116 -2.16 -12.08 11.64
C ALA A 116 -0.70 -12.42 11.46
N SER A 117 0.19 -11.46 11.70
CA SER A 117 1.63 -11.68 11.71
C SER A 117 2.29 -10.91 12.84
N ARG A 118 3.42 -11.45 13.35
CA ARG A 118 4.28 -10.77 14.32
C ARG A 118 5.71 -10.84 13.81
N THR A 119 6.35 -9.67 13.76
CA THR A 119 7.76 -9.55 13.43
C THR A 119 8.50 -8.92 14.59
N VAL A 120 9.54 -9.59 15.07
CA VAL A 120 10.48 -9.05 16.07
C VAL A 120 11.83 -8.86 15.39
N MET A 121 12.36 -7.66 15.40
CA MET A 121 13.61 -7.30 14.76
C MET A 121 14.58 -6.69 15.77
N ALA A 122 15.84 -7.07 15.68
CA ALA A 122 16.96 -6.39 16.32
C ALA A 122 17.92 -5.86 15.25
N PHE A 123 18.36 -4.63 15.39
CA PHE A 123 19.30 -3.97 14.48
C PHE A 123 20.53 -3.49 15.23
N ALA A 124 21.69 -3.66 14.62
CA ALA A 124 22.93 -3.05 15.09
C ALA A 124 23.81 -2.62 13.91
N SER A 125 24.52 -1.52 14.04
CA SER A 125 25.44 -1.02 13.02
C SER A 125 26.79 -0.58 13.61
N SER A 126 27.83 -0.57 12.77
CA SER A 126 29.14 -0.01 13.12
C SER A 126 29.10 1.51 13.36
N ASP A 127 28.03 2.20 12.92
CA ASP A 127 27.79 3.61 13.21
C ASP A 127 27.30 3.83 14.65
N GLY A 128 27.14 2.74 15.44
CA GLY A 128 26.78 2.75 16.84
C GLY A 128 25.27 2.59 17.11
N ALA A 129 24.42 2.44 16.12
CA ALA A 129 23.01 2.20 16.35
C ALA A 129 22.76 0.79 16.92
N ALA A 130 21.81 0.69 17.87
CA ALA A 130 21.35 -0.58 18.45
C ALA A 130 19.89 -0.41 18.92
N PHE A 131 18.92 -1.04 18.25
CA PHE A 131 17.52 -0.96 18.61
C PHE A 131 16.78 -2.27 18.36
N THR A 132 15.60 -2.39 18.92
CA THR A 132 14.67 -3.50 18.65
C THR A 132 13.31 -2.94 18.25
N GLN A 133 12.60 -3.69 17.41
CA GLN A 133 11.23 -3.35 16.98
C GLN A 133 10.35 -4.58 17.02
N GLU A 134 9.10 -4.39 17.45
CA GLU A 134 8.06 -5.42 17.39
C GLU A 134 6.85 -4.87 16.63
N ARG A 135 6.38 -5.63 15.65
CA ARG A 135 5.24 -5.29 14.80
C ARG A 135 4.24 -6.42 14.88
N THR A 136 3.01 -6.10 15.27
CA THR A 136 1.87 -7.00 15.16
C THR A 136 0.91 -6.44 14.13
N GLU A 137 0.51 -7.27 13.19
CA GLU A 137 -0.40 -6.92 12.11
C GLU A 137 -1.58 -7.90 12.15
N CYS A 138 -2.80 -7.38 12.00
CA CYS A 138 -3.99 -8.20 11.98
C CYS A 138 -5.07 -7.56 11.09
N GLY A 139 -5.94 -8.39 10.55
CA GLY A 139 -7.09 -7.95 9.77
C GLY A 139 -7.65 -9.03 8.88
N GLY A 140 -8.54 -8.65 7.97
CA GLY A 140 -9.20 -9.56 7.06
C GLY A 140 -10.29 -8.91 6.23
N GLY A 141 -11.12 -9.75 5.60
CA GLY A 141 -12.22 -9.28 4.76
C GLY A 141 -13.14 -10.39 4.31
N ILE A 142 -14.18 -9.98 3.60
CA ILE A 142 -15.18 -10.86 3.00
C ILE A 142 -15.37 -10.55 1.53
N VAL A 143 -15.76 -11.56 0.75
CA VAL A 143 -16.11 -11.39 -0.66
C VAL A 143 -17.23 -12.35 -1.06
N ALA A 144 -18.21 -11.83 -1.79
CA ALA A 144 -19.29 -12.59 -2.42
C ALA A 144 -19.16 -12.55 -3.94
N TYR A 145 -19.26 -13.71 -4.58
CA TYR A 145 -19.30 -13.88 -6.03
C TYR A 145 -20.70 -14.31 -6.44
N ALA A 146 -21.36 -13.51 -7.26
CA ALA A 146 -22.66 -13.81 -7.83
C ALA A 146 -22.55 -14.14 -9.32
N ALA A 147 -23.25 -15.19 -9.77
CA ALA A 147 -23.28 -15.60 -11.17
C ALA A 147 -24.70 -15.90 -11.64
N ALA A 148 -25.07 -15.35 -12.80
CA ALA A 148 -26.31 -15.68 -13.54
C ALA A 148 -26.16 -15.23 -14.99
N ASP A 149 -26.84 -15.93 -15.92
CA ASP A 149 -26.96 -15.56 -17.33
C ASP A 149 -25.60 -15.24 -18.02
N GLY A 150 -24.56 -16.00 -17.68
CA GLY A 150 -23.21 -15.80 -18.21
C GLY A 150 -22.46 -14.59 -17.64
N GLN A 151 -23.01 -13.91 -16.64
CA GLN A 151 -22.36 -12.83 -15.91
C GLN A 151 -21.78 -13.36 -14.60
N LEU A 152 -20.58 -12.86 -14.23
CA LEU A 152 -19.96 -13.05 -12.93
C LEU A 152 -19.63 -11.68 -12.34
N GLN A 153 -20.17 -11.39 -11.19
CA GLN A 153 -19.91 -10.17 -10.43
C GLN A 153 -19.40 -10.50 -9.04
N LEU A 154 -18.66 -9.61 -8.46
CA LEU A 154 -18.14 -9.78 -7.10
C LEU A 154 -18.27 -8.48 -6.31
N ARG A 155 -18.28 -8.62 -4.99
CA ARG A 155 -18.23 -7.51 -4.07
C ARG A 155 -17.41 -7.90 -2.85
N SER A 156 -16.41 -7.07 -2.55
CA SER A 156 -15.52 -7.24 -1.39
C SER A 156 -15.81 -6.20 -0.31
N TYR A 157 -15.45 -6.51 0.93
CA TYR A 157 -15.52 -5.60 2.07
C TYR A 157 -14.45 -5.95 3.12
N PRO A 158 -13.81 -4.94 3.76
CA PRO A 158 -13.95 -3.49 3.53
C PRO A 158 -13.18 -2.99 2.30
N ALA A 159 -12.29 -3.78 1.76
CA ALA A 159 -11.49 -3.52 0.57
C ALA A 159 -11.33 -4.80 -0.27
N ALA A 160 -10.85 -4.67 -1.50
CA ALA A 160 -10.41 -5.80 -2.32
C ALA A 160 -9.10 -6.43 -1.77
N HIS A 161 -8.69 -7.54 -2.36
CA HIS A 161 -7.37 -8.16 -2.14
C HIS A 161 -7.05 -8.46 -0.67
N GLY A 162 -7.95 -9.15 0.04
CA GLY A 162 -7.73 -9.57 1.42
C GLY A 162 -8.36 -8.66 2.48
N GLY A 163 -9.14 -7.66 2.06
CA GLY A 163 -9.85 -6.78 2.97
C GLY A 163 -8.98 -5.66 3.54
N SER A 164 -9.02 -5.44 4.85
CA SER A 164 -8.23 -4.44 5.56
C SER A 164 -7.37 -5.10 6.62
N VAL A 165 -6.07 -4.86 6.54
CA VAL A 165 -5.08 -5.25 7.55
C VAL A 165 -4.38 -3.99 8.05
N ALA A 166 -4.15 -3.91 9.34
CA ALA A 166 -3.50 -2.79 9.99
C ALA A 166 -2.37 -3.25 10.90
N LEU A 167 -1.49 -2.32 11.27
CA LEU A 167 -0.49 -2.51 12.30
C LEU A 167 -1.15 -2.41 13.69
N ALA A 168 -1.90 -3.44 14.05
CA ALA A 168 -2.76 -3.53 15.23
C ALA A 168 -2.94 -5.00 15.63
N GLY A 169 -3.62 -5.25 16.75
CA GLY A 169 -4.03 -6.58 17.17
C GLY A 169 -5.38 -7.02 16.60
N TYR A 170 -5.97 -8.03 17.21
CA TYR A 170 -7.26 -8.60 16.80
C TYR A 170 -8.43 -7.63 16.92
N GLU A 171 -8.30 -6.58 17.74
CA GLU A 171 -9.26 -5.48 17.84
C GLU A 171 -9.55 -4.83 16.48
N HIS A 172 -8.56 -4.78 15.55
CA HIS A 172 -8.79 -4.26 14.21
C HIS A 172 -9.76 -5.15 13.42
N LEU A 173 -9.59 -6.48 13.46
CA LEU A 173 -10.51 -7.39 12.78
C LEU A 173 -11.93 -7.28 13.32
N LEU A 174 -12.08 -7.17 14.64
CA LEU A 174 -13.38 -6.98 15.27
C LEU A 174 -14.07 -5.67 14.82
N ALA A 175 -13.29 -4.59 14.72
CA ALA A 175 -13.80 -3.28 14.28
C ALA A 175 -14.25 -3.25 12.81
N LEU A 176 -13.89 -4.24 12.00
CA LEU A 176 -14.39 -4.36 10.62
C LEU A 176 -15.86 -4.81 10.56
N GLU A 177 -16.41 -5.40 11.62
CA GLU A 177 -17.80 -5.83 11.68
C GLU A 177 -18.23 -6.65 10.46
N LEU A 178 -17.42 -7.67 10.10
CA LEU A 178 -17.58 -8.43 8.85
C LEU A 178 -18.97 -9.06 8.72
N ALA A 179 -19.51 -9.66 9.79
CA ALA A 179 -20.83 -10.27 9.80
C ALA A 179 -21.94 -9.25 9.55
N ALA A 180 -21.85 -8.05 10.15
CA ALA A 180 -22.84 -6.98 9.95
C ALA A 180 -22.88 -6.46 8.51
N ASN A 181 -21.78 -6.57 7.75
CA ASN A 181 -21.67 -6.16 6.37
C ASN A 181 -21.94 -7.29 5.35
N ALA A 182 -21.99 -8.54 5.78
CA ALA A 182 -22.04 -9.71 4.90
C ALA A 182 -23.26 -9.72 3.98
N GLN A 183 -24.46 -9.45 4.53
CA GLN A 183 -25.68 -9.40 3.73
C GLN A 183 -25.64 -8.31 2.65
N ARG A 184 -25.18 -7.11 2.98
CA ARG A 184 -25.03 -6.00 2.03
C ARG A 184 -24.07 -6.36 0.89
N VAL A 185 -22.93 -7.01 1.20
CA VAL A 185 -21.95 -7.45 0.21
C VAL A 185 -22.56 -8.45 -0.78
N ALA A 186 -23.33 -9.41 -0.28
CA ALA A 186 -24.07 -10.38 -1.12
C ALA A 186 -25.13 -9.68 -1.99
N GLU A 187 -25.97 -8.83 -1.39
CA GLU A 187 -27.01 -8.08 -2.12
C GLU A 187 -26.43 -7.19 -3.23
N GLU A 188 -25.32 -6.48 -2.97
CA GLU A 188 -24.66 -5.66 -3.97
C GLU A 188 -24.09 -6.52 -5.12
N SER A 189 -23.47 -7.67 -4.83
CA SER A 189 -22.97 -8.58 -5.87
C SER A 189 -24.10 -9.13 -6.77
N LEU A 190 -25.24 -9.46 -6.18
CA LEU A 190 -26.44 -9.89 -6.90
C LEU A 190 -27.04 -8.77 -7.75
N ALA A 191 -27.12 -7.56 -7.22
CA ALA A 191 -27.65 -6.40 -7.94
C ALA A 191 -26.80 -6.03 -9.17
N LEU A 192 -25.47 -6.22 -9.07
CA LEU A 192 -24.54 -6.00 -10.17
C LEU A 192 -24.77 -6.94 -11.38
N LEU A 193 -25.35 -8.14 -11.18
CA LEU A 193 -25.67 -9.06 -12.28
C LEU A 193 -26.62 -8.43 -13.31
N SER A 194 -27.61 -7.63 -12.85
CA SER A 194 -28.59 -6.96 -13.70
C SER A 194 -28.28 -5.48 -13.93
N ALA A 195 -27.26 -4.92 -13.28
CA ALA A 195 -26.88 -3.54 -13.47
C ALA A 195 -26.42 -3.26 -14.91
N PRO A 196 -26.73 -2.10 -15.49
CA PRO A 196 -26.18 -1.72 -16.80
C PRO A 196 -24.66 -1.56 -16.72
N PRO A 197 -23.95 -1.79 -17.84
CA PRO A 197 -22.52 -1.50 -17.89
C PRO A 197 -22.25 -0.01 -17.70
N CYS A 198 -21.07 0.33 -17.17
CA CYS A 198 -20.63 1.70 -17.07
C CYS A 198 -20.59 2.36 -18.47
N PRO A 199 -21.19 3.53 -18.69
CA PRO A 199 -21.11 4.21 -19.97
C PRO A 199 -19.69 4.67 -20.27
N ALA A 200 -19.30 4.58 -21.55
CA ALA A 200 -18.00 5.12 -21.99
C ALA A 200 -18.11 6.64 -22.26
N GLY A 201 -17.06 7.35 -21.94
CA GLY A 201 -16.98 8.80 -22.19
C GLY A 201 -16.13 9.54 -21.17
N ARG A 202 -16.21 10.86 -21.18
CA ARG A 202 -15.55 11.73 -20.21
C ARG A 202 -16.58 12.35 -19.27
N THR A 203 -16.32 12.31 -17.98
CA THR A 203 -17.29 12.79 -16.98
C THR A 203 -16.60 13.21 -15.68
N THR A 204 -17.35 13.82 -14.77
CA THR A 204 -16.94 13.96 -13.38
C THR A 204 -16.88 12.59 -12.73
N LEU A 205 -15.73 12.25 -12.14
CA LEU A 205 -15.51 11.01 -11.44
C LEU A 205 -15.29 11.28 -9.95
N VAL A 206 -16.06 10.64 -9.09
CA VAL A 206 -15.82 10.62 -7.65
C VAL A 206 -15.33 9.22 -7.28
N ILE A 207 -14.18 9.16 -6.63
CA ILE A 207 -13.52 7.88 -6.28
C ILE A 207 -13.56 7.71 -4.77
N GLY A 208 -13.99 6.53 -4.31
CA GLY A 208 -13.98 6.15 -2.90
C GLY A 208 -12.55 6.02 -2.34
N GLY A 209 -12.41 6.17 -1.03
CA GLY A 209 -11.10 6.22 -0.39
C GLY A 209 -10.25 4.97 -0.63
N GLU A 210 -10.82 3.78 -0.56
CA GLU A 210 -10.07 2.53 -0.78
C GLU A 210 -9.47 2.45 -2.20
N GLN A 211 -10.27 2.76 -3.22
CA GLN A 211 -9.78 2.80 -4.60
C GLN A 211 -8.73 3.89 -4.80
N LEU A 212 -8.87 5.05 -4.13
CA LEU A 212 -7.87 6.11 -4.16
C LEU A 212 -6.55 5.71 -3.49
N ALA A 213 -6.59 4.89 -2.45
CA ALA A 213 -5.39 4.35 -1.82
C ALA A 213 -4.51 3.63 -2.84
N LEU A 214 -5.10 2.75 -3.68
CA LEU A 214 -4.35 2.08 -4.73
C LEU A 214 -3.94 3.01 -5.88
N GLN A 215 -4.76 4.01 -6.22
CA GLN A 215 -4.38 5.04 -7.20
C GLN A 215 -3.15 5.85 -6.73
N VAL A 216 -3.10 6.22 -5.45
CA VAL A 216 -1.93 6.89 -4.83
C VAL A 216 -0.72 5.95 -4.86
N HIS A 217 -0.91 4.68 -4.46
CA HIS A 217 0.13 3.66 -4.47
C HIS A 217 0.86 3.58 -5.81
N GLU A 218 0.10 3.41 -6.88
CA GLU A 218 0.63 3.13 -8.21
C GLU A 218 1.15 4.37 -8.91
N SER A 219 0.41 5.48 -8.88
CA SER A 219 0.73 6.65 -9.70
C SER A 219 1.55 7.72 -8.96
N ILE A 220 1.68 7.63 -7.63
CA ILE A 220 2.49 8.55 -6.82
C ILE A 220 3.55 7.78 -6.04
N GLY A 221 3.16 6.82 -5.21
CA GLY A 221 4.08 6.10 -4.32
C GLY A 221 5.27 5.52 -5.06
N HIS A 222 5.02 4.61 -6.00
CA HIS A 222 6.08 4.02 -6.81
C HIS A 222 6.80 5.00 -7.73
N ALA A 223 6.11 6.03 -8.25
CA ALA A 223 6.74 7.03 -9.09
C ALA A 223 7.76 7.89 -8.34
N LEU A 224 7.61 8.04 -7.03
CA LEU A 224 8.46 8.87 -6.19
C LEU A 224 9.51 8.10 -5.38
N GLU A 225 9.72 6.82 -5.65
CA GLU A 225 10.86 6.05 -5.12
C GLU A 225 12.15 6.50 -5.81
N LEU A 226 13.09 7.09 -5.07
CA LEU A 226 14.26 7.77 -5.63
C LEU A 226 15.24 6.81 -6.32
N ASP A 227 15.39 5.58 -5.86
CA ASP A 227 16.20 4.57 -6.55
C ASP A 227 15.61 4.22 -7.93
N ARG A 228 14.28 4.21 -8.08
CA ARG A 228 13.60 4.07 -9.38
C ARG A 228 13.84 5.29 -10.28
N ILE A 229 13.74 6.50 -9.74
CA ILE A 229 14.02 7.76 -10.45
C ILE A 229 15.47 7.78 -10.95
N LEU A 230 16.41 7.26 -10.16
CA LEU A 230 17.83 7.14 -10.50
C LEU A 230 18.17 5.91 -11.36
N LEU A 231 17.17 5.20 -11.87
CA LEU A 231 17.27 4.01 -12.73
C LEU A 231 17.91 2.78 -12.06
N GLY A 232 17.98 2.75 -10.73
CA GLY A 232 18.48 1.59 -9.97
C GLY A 232 17.64 0.33 -10.16
N GLU A 233 16.36 0.49 -10.48
CA GLU A 233 15.37 -0.57 -10.67
C GLU A 233 14.95 -0.79 -12.13
N ALA A 234 15.57 -0.08 -13.08
CA ALA A 234 15.15 -0.05 -14.49
C ALA A 234 15.13 -1.43 -15.18
N ALA A 235 15.96 -2.37 -14.71
CA ALA A 235 16.04 -3.70 -15.32
C ALA A 235 14.81 -4.58 -15.06
N TYR A 236 14.05 -4.33 -13.98
CA TYR A 236 12.93 -5.16 -13.57
C TYR A 236 11.70 -4.37 -13.14
N ALA A 237 11.82 -3.48 -12.16
CA ALA A 237 10.68 -2.76 -11.60
C ALA A 237 10.30 -1.50 -12.39
N GLY A 238 11.01 -1.19 -13.47
CA GLY A 238 10.79 -0.03 -14.31
C GLY A 238 11.48 1.24 -13.82
N SER A 239 11.12 2.36 -14.41
CA SER A 239 11.64 3.69 -14.11
C SER A 239 10.54 4.61 -13.58
N SER A 240 10.79 5.91 -13.55
CA SER A 240 9.78 6.93 -13.26
C SER A 240 9.68 7.92 -14.42
N TRP A 241 8.52 8.56 -14.56
CA TRP A 241 8.37 9.74 -15.42
C TRP A 241 8.94 11.01 -14.79
N VAL A 242 9.22 10.97 -13.47
CA VAL A 242 9.82 12.05 -12.68
C VAL A 242 11.34 11.97 -12.76
N SER A 243 12.01 13.09 -12.74
CA SER A 243 13.47 13.23 -12.68
C SER A 243 13.90 13.95 -11.38
N PRO A 244 15.17 13.84 -10.95
CA PRO A 244 15.65 14.58 -9.78
C PRO A 244 15.54 16.11 -9.93
N ALA A 245 15.60 16.64 -11.14
CA ALA A 245 15.48 18.07 -11.44
C ALA A 245 14.05 18.61 -11.22
N ASP A 246 13.07 17.73 -11.15
CA ASP A 246 11.67 18.08 -10.97
C ASP A 246 11.32 18.42 -9.51
N ILE A 247 12.17 18.04 -8.56
CA ILE A 247 11.96 18.31 -7.13
C ILE A 247 11.98 19.83 -6.89
N GLY A 248 10.91 20.32 -6.26
CA GLY A 248 10.70 21.74 -5.98
C GLY A 248 10.03 22.54 -7.10
N THR A 249 9.92 22.00 -8.31
CA THR A 249 9.42 22.73 -9.49
C THR A 249 8.27 22.07 -10.22
N LEU A 250 8.24 20.75 -10.29
CA LEU A 250 7.20 20.02 -11.03
C LEU A 250 5.83 20.20 -10.40
N ARG A 251 4.89 20.70 -11.17
CA ARG A 251 3.47 20.63 -10.85
C ARG A 251 2.94 19.23 -11.16
N TYR A 252 2.85 18.41 -10.11
CA TYR A 252 2.39 17.03 -10.20
C TYR A 252 0.88 16.92 -10.38
N GLY A 253 0.13 17.86 -9.82
CA GLY A 253 -1.32 17.89 -9.86
C GLY A 253 -1.91 19.27 -9.58
N SER A 254 -3.21 19.30 -9.32
CA SER A 254 -3.91 20.52 -8.93
C SER A 254 -3.44 21.04 -7.56
N PRO A 255 -3.76 22.28 -7.18
CA PRO A 255 -3.46 22.79 -5.84
C PRO A 255 -4.14 22.02 -4.69
N ALA A 256 -5.20 21.26 -4.96
CA ALA A 256 -5.85 20.40 -3.97
C ALA A 256 -5.07 19.12 -3.66
N LEU A 257 -4.01 18.81 -4.41
CA LEU A 257 -3.19 17.63 -4.20
C LEU A 257 -2.13 17.87 -3.13
N ALA A 258 -2.28 17.22 -1.99
CA ALA A 258 -1.28 17.14 -0.92
C ALA A 258 -1.02 15.67 -0.57
N ILE A 259 0.25 15.26 -0.63
CA ILE A 259 0.68 13.87 -0.38
C ILE A 259 1.80 13.86 0.65
N SER A 260 1.63 13.06 1.68
CA SER A 260 2.69 12.76 2.65
C SER A 260 3.16 11.31 2.55
N ALA A 261 4.39 11.06 2.98
CA ALA A 261 4.91 9.75 3.36
C ALA A 261 5.17 9.79 4.87
N ASP A 262 4.44 8.99 5.64
CA ASP A 262 4.50 9.05 7.10
C ASP A 262 4.76 7.66 7.70
N ALA A 263 5.99 7.44 8.17
CA ALA A 263 6.38 6.23 8.87
C ALA A 263 5.95 6.20 10.35
N THR A 264 5.31 7.26 10.84
CA THR A 264 4.81 7.38 12.22
C THR A 264 3.28 7.25 12.32
N LEU A 265 2.60 7.06 11.18
CA LEU A 265 1.15 6.95 11.12
C LEU A 265 0.67 5.79 11.98
N ALA A 266 -0.22 6.05 12.94
CA ALA A 266 -0.82 5.00 13.74
C ALA A 266 -1.54 3.98 12.85
N ASP A 267 -1.44 2.70 13.20
CA ASP A 267 -2.06 1.56 12.53
C ASP A 267 -1.62 1.34 11.06
N GLY A 268 -0.71 2.17 10.54
CA GLY A 268 -0.19 2.04 9.17
C GLY A 268 0.84 0.92 9.02
N LEU A 269 0.65 -0.01 8.07
CA LEU A 269 1.57 -1.13 7.80
C LEU A 269 2.99 -0.70 7.41
N GLY A 270 3.16 0.54 6.95
CA GLY A 270 4.46 1.14 6.65
C GLY A 270 5.10 1.87 7.83
N SER A 271 4.57 1.75 9.05
CA SER A 271 5.11 2.42 10.24
C SER A 271 6.14 1.58 11.00
N PHE A 272 7.07 2.27 11.62
CA PHE A 272 8.18 1.69 12.40
C PHE A 272 8.82 2.79 13.28
N GLY A 273 9.73 2.42 14.16
CA GLY A 273 10.55 3.38 14.90
C GLY A 273 11.76 3.87 14.10
N TRP A 274 12.40 2.96 13.37
CA TRP A 274 13.56 3.20 12.50
C TRP A 274 13.47 2.32 11.25
N ASP A 275 13.96 2.82 10.13
CA ASP A 275 14.10 2.01 8.92
C ASP A 275 15.29 1.02 9.01
N ASP A 276 15.47 0.17 8.01
CA ASP A 276 16.51 -0.86 7.98
C ASP A 276 17.94 -0.32 7.69
N GLU A 277 18.11 1.00 7.73
CA GLU A 277 19.40 1.71 7.75
C GLU A 277 19.59 2.55 9.02
N GLY A 278 18.68 2.45 9.99
CA GLY A 278 18.74 3.16 11.26
C GLY A 278 18.27 4.61 11.19
N VAL A 279 17.60 5.03 10.13
CA VAL A 279 16.99 6.35 10.03
C VAL A 279 15.69 6.36 10.83
N VAL A 280 15.52 7.35 11.71
CA VAL A 280 14.31 7.49 12.52
C VAL A 280 13.08 7.70 11.64
N ALA A 281 11.97 7.07 12.02
CA ALA A 281 10.67 7.27 11.38
C ALA A 281 10.27 8.74 11.36
N GLN A 282 9.78 9.20 10.24
CA GLN A 282 9.42 10.60 10.04
C GLN A 282 8.25 10.75 9.06
N ARG A 283 7.62 11.91 9.08
CA ARG A 283 6.65 12.35 8.09
C ARG A 283 7.32 13.32 7.12
N THR A 284 7.22 13.04 5.83
CA THR A 284 7.77 13.85 4.75
C THR A 284 6.65 14.25 3.80
N MET A 285 6.48 15.55 3.53
CA MET A 285 5.58 16.01 2.46
C MET A 285 6.24 15.73 1.10
N LEU A 286 5.62 14.84 0.31
CA LEU A 286 6.09 14.52 -1.04
C LEU A 286 5.55 15.51 -2.07
N ILE A 287 4.27 15.88 -1.93
CA ILE A 287 3.59 16.86 -2.79
C ILE A 287 2.84 17.82 -1.89
N GLU A 288 2.98 19.11 -2.13
CA GLU A 288 2.29 20.18 -1.40
C GLU A 288 1.75 21.19 -2.41
N ASP A 289 0.47 21.54 -2.29
CA ASP A 289 -0.23 22.43 -3.23
C ASP A 289 -0.04 22.00 -4.71
N GLY A 290 0.00 20.68 -4.96
CA GLY A 290 0.23 20.10 -6.27
C GLY A 290 1.68 20.16 -6.77
N VAL A 291 2.64 20.66 -6.00
CA VAL A 291 4.06 20.76 -6.36
C VAL A 291 4.85 19.65 -5.67
N LEU A 292 5.66 18.92 -6.45
CA LEU A 292 6.59 17.91 -5.94
C LEU A 292 7.64 18.58 -5.02
N ARG A 293 7.73 18.12 -3.76
CA ARG A 293 8.67 18.65 -2.76
C ARG A 293 9.78 17.70 -2.39
N ALA A 294 9.47 16.39 -2.31
CA ALA A 294 10.42 15.38 -1.88
C ALA A 294 10.14 14.03 -2.54
N THR A 295 11.01 13.07 -2.29
CA THR A 295 10.91 11.69 -2.77
C THR A 295 11.15 10.71 -1.63
N LEU A 296 10.71 9.47 -1.81
CA LEU A 296 11.08 8.36 -0.93
C LEU A 296 12.53 7.96 -1.19
N SER A 297 13.36 7.87 -0.16
CA SER A 297 14.78 7.60 -0.33
C SER A 297 15.37 6.79 0.82
N ASP A 298 16.40 6.01 0.51
CA ASP A 298 17.36 5.48 1.44
C ASP A 298 18.56 6.44 1.60
N ARG A 299 19.49 6.10 2.48
CA ARG A 299 20.69 6.92 2.72
C ARG A 299 21.55 7.11 1.46
N ARG A 300 21.59 6.08 0.60
CA ARG A 300 22.40 6.09 -0.61
C ARG A 300 21.79 6.95 -1.72
N SER A 301 20.51 6.72 -2.04
CA SER A 301 19.82 7.46 -3.09
C SER A 301 19.69 8.95 -2.75
N ALA A 302 19.41 9.27 -1.48
CA ALA A 302 19.38 10.63 -0.96
C ALA A 302 20.73 11.36 -1.15
N ALA A 303 21.83 10.69 -0.82
CA ALA A 303 23.18 11.24 -1.00
C ALA A 303 23.52 11.51 -2.47
N ALA A 304 22.99 10.70 -3.40
CA ALA A 304 23.23 10.89 -4.84
C ALA A 304 22.69 12.22 -5.38
N ILE A 305 21.70 12.80 -4.72
CA ILE A 305 21.12 14.11 -5.07
C ILE A 305 21.38 15.18 -4.00
N GLY A 306 22.18 14.88 -2.97
CA GLY A 306 22.59 15.84 -1.94
C GLY A 306 21.51 16.22 -0.93
N VAL A 307 20.56 15.33 -0.64
CA VAL A 307 19.51 15.54 0.38
C VAL A 307 19.64 14.55 1.54
N ALA A 308 18.89 14.78 2.63
CA ALA A 308 18.75 13.82 3.72
C ALA A 308 17.82 12.65 3.30
N SER A 309 18.09 11.45 3.85
CA SER A 309 17.20 10.30 3.65
C SER A 309 15.81 10.56 4.23
N SER A 310 14.77 10.14 3.51
CA SER A 310 13.40 10.16 4.00
C SER A 310 13.08 9.01 4.97
N GLY A 311 14.04 8.10 5.24
CA GLY A 311 13.81 6.93 6.09
C GLY A 311 12.88 5.92 5.42
N ALA A 312 13.16 5.56 4.17
CA ALA A 312 12.33 4.65 3.40
C ALA A 312 13.06 3.36 2.98
N SER A 313 14.16 3.02 3.66
CA SER A 313 14.92 1.80 3.43
C SER A 313 14.30 0.62 4.15
N ARG A 314 13.74 -0.36 3.42
CA ARG A 314 13.04 -1.51 4.01
C ARG A 314 13.38 -2.81 3.28
N ALA A 315 13.51 -3.89 4.01
CA ALA A 315 13.76 -5.24 3.49
C ALA A 315 12.54 -6.14 3.71
N ASP A 316 12.38 -7.09 2.83
CA ASP A 316 11.44 -8.20 2.97
C ASP A 316 12.11 -9.32 3.79
N GLY A 317 12.25 -9.08 5.11
CA GLY A 317 12.84 -10.02 6.06
C GLY A 317 14.38 -10.07 6.03
N PHE A 318 14.92 -10.91 6.89
CA PHE A 318 16.37 -11.00 7.14
C PHE A 318 17.20 -11.47 5.92
N SER A 319 16.58 -12.15 4.98
CA SER A 319 17.26 -12.73 3.82
C SER A 319 17.37 -11.78 2.63
N ARG A 320 16.91 -10.54 2.77
CA ARG A 320 16.88 -9.53 1.71
C ARG A 320 17.66 -8.29 2.08
N GLN A 321 18.33 -7.71 1.07
CA GLN A 321 18.96 -6.40 1.22
C GLN A 321 17.88 -5.32 1.25
N PRO A 322 17.95 -4.34 2.18
CA PRO A 322 17.05 -3.19 2.16
C PRO A 322 17.15 -2.40 0.85
N ILE A 323 16.03 -1.96 0.35
CA ILE A 323 15.86 -1.08 -0.82
C ILE A 323 14.85 0.01 -0.50
N VAL A 324 14.76 1.05 -1.34
CA VAL A 324 13.74 2.08 -1.14
C VAL A 324 12.36 1.48 -1.32
N ARG A 325 11.51 1.64 -0.33
CA ARG A 325 10.12 1.18 -0.31
C ARG A 325 9.21 2.29 0.22
N MET A 326 7.95 2.24 -0.20
CA MET A 326 6.96 3.11 0.43
C MET A 326 6.88 2.86 1.95
N THR A 327 6.60 3.92 2.68
CA THR A 327 6.07 3.90 4.04
C THR A 327 4.53 3.97 3.95
N ASN A 328 3.86 4.87 4.66
CA ASN A 328 2.44 5.13 4.43
C ASN A 328 2.34 6.39 3.57
N VAL A 329 2.14 6.22 2.27
CA VAL A 329 2.02 7.34 1.32
C VAL A 329 0.55 7.69 1.19
N SER A 330 0.16 8.86 1.68
CA SER A 330 -1.25 9.23 1.89
C SER A 330 -1.65 10.47 1.11
N LEU A 331 -2.85 10.44 0.53
CA LEU A 331 -3.56 11.65 0.13
C LEU A 331 -4.12 12.31 1.39
N GLU A 332 -3.64 13.52 1.66
CA GLU A 332 -4.09 14.28 2.82
C GLU A 332 -5.58 14.63 2.71
N PRO A 333 -6.30 14.67 3.83
CA PRO A 333 -7.69 15.12 3.82
C PRO A 333 -7.78 16.57 3.36
N GLY A 334 -8.82 16.87 2.58
CA GLY A 334 -9.11 18.23 2.12
C GLY A 334 -10.22 18.91 2.91
N GLU A 335 -10.81 19.91 2.29
CA GLU A 335 -11.94 20.68 2.85
C GLU A 335 -13.28 20.35 2.16
N GLY A 336 -13.33 19.28 1.34
CA GLY A 336 -14.52 18.92 0.57
C GLY A 336 -15.69 18.34 1.38
N GLY A 337 -15.56 18.28 2.70
CA GLY A 337 -16.61 17.81 3.62
C GLY A 337 -16.82 16.30 3.57
N THR A 338 -18.08 15.84 3.59
CA THR A 338 -18.46 14.43 3.47
C THR A 338 -18.57 14.01 2.00
N LEU A 339 -18.80 12.72 1.75
CA LEU A 339 -19.10 12.23 0.39
C LEU A 339 -20.33 12.95 -0.20
N GLU A 340 -21.38 13.12 0.60
CA GLU A 340 -22.60 13.82 0.15
C GLU A 340 -22.31 15.27 -0.26
N GLN A 341 -21.43 15.95 0.48
CA GLN A 341 -21.01 17.31 0.14
C GLN A 341 -20.16 17.36 -1.13
N LEU A 342 -19.27 16.37 -1.35
CA LEU A 342 -18.52 16.25 -2.61
C LEU A 342 -19.44 16.03 -3.82
N LEU A 343 -20.58 15.38 -3.62
CA LEU A 343 -21.55 15.09 -4.66
C LEU A 343 -22.50 16.26 -4.94
N ALA A 344 -22.78 17.10 -3.96
CA ALA A 344 -23.93 18.02 -3.92
C ALA A 344 -24.09 18.93 -5.16
N ASP A 345 -22.99 19.39 -5.73
CA ASP A 345 -22.95 20.26 -6.91
C ASP A 345 -22.59 19.54 -8.22
N VAL A 346 -22.56 18.21 -8.23
CA VAL A 346 -22.30 17.39 -9.41
C VAL A 346 -23.60 17.09 -10.14
N PRO A 347 -23.89 17.73 -11.30
CA PRO A 347 -25.15 17.50 -12.02
C PRO A 347 -25.20 16.11 -12.64
N SER A 348 -24.06 15.60 -13.12
CA SER A 348 -23.91 14.28 -13.72
C SER A 348 -22.48 13.79 -13.56
N GLY A 349 -22.31 12.53 -13.21
CA GLY A 349 -21.00 11.92 -12.98
C GLY A 349 -21.11 10.44 -12.65
N ILE A 350 -19.99 9.87 -12.25
CA ILE A 350 -19.88 8.49 -11.79
C ILE A 350 -19.12 8.46 -10.47
N TYR A 351 -19.65 7.72 -9.50
CA TYR A 351 -18.95 7.30 -8.30
C TYR A 351 -18.44 5.88 -8.48
N VAL A 352 -17.20 5.60 -8.07
CA VAL A 352 -16.60 4.26 -8.11
C VAL A 352 -15.89 3.94 -6.79
N GLU A 353 -15.91 2.67 -6.41
CA GLU A 353 -15.20 2.17 -5.24
C GLU A 353 -14.78 0.71 -5.42
N THR A 354 -13.85 0.27 -4.61
CA THR A 354 -13.30 -1.07 -4.50
C THR A 354 -12.61 -1.56 -5.77
N ASN A 355 -11.32 -1.75 -5.66
CA ASN A 355 -10.51 -2.19 -6.79
C ASN A 355 -10.92 -3.59 -7.29
N ARG A 356 -10.93 -3.77 -8.61
CA ARG A 356 -11.11 -5.06 -9.27
C ARG A 356 -9.88 -5.47 -10.08
N SER A 357 -9.27 -4.50 -10.72
CA SER A 357 -8.09 -4.71 -11.56
C SER A 357 -7.37 -3.39 -11.83
N TRP A 358 -6.09 -3.48 -12.14
CA TRP A 358 -5.34 -2.30 -12.57
C TRP A 358 -4.23 -2.68 -13.54
N SER A 359 -3.79 -1.69 -14.30
CA SER A 359 -2.60 -1.73 -15.13
C SER A 359 -1.98 -0.34 -15.15
N ILE A 360 -0.67 -0.29 -15.06
CA ILE A 360 0.11 0.95 -15.16
C ILE A 360 1.42 0.63 -15.86
N ASP A 361 1.93 1.56 -16.66
CA ASP A 361 3.19 1.37 -17.37
C ASP A 361 4.42 1.44 -16.45
N ASP A 362 5.57 0.98 -16.95
CA ASP A 362 6.84 0.91 -16.21
C ASP A 362 7.31 2.28 -15.70
N ARG A 363 6.89 3.36 -16.34
CA ARG A 363 7.20 4.73 -15.94
C ARG A 363 6.23 5.31 -14.94
N ARG A 364 5.15 4.60 -14.61
CA ARG A 364 4.07 5.07 -13.72
C ARG A 364 3.31 6.29 -14.28
N LEU A 365 3.24 6.38 -15.60
CA LEU A 365 2.68 7.52 -16.32
C LEU A 365 1.27 7.24 -16.85
N ASN A 366 1.05 6.11 -17.54
CA ASN A 366 -0.23 5.77 -18.14
C ASN A 366 -0.87 4.62 -17.36
N PHE A 367 -2.11 4.78 -16.95
CA PHE A 367 -2.81 3.79 -16.13
C PHE A 367 -4.25 3.55 -16.58
N GLN A 368 -4.77 2.39 -16.18
CA GLN A 368 -6.17 2.03 -16.23
C GLN A 368 -6.52 1.25 -14.96
N PHE A 369 -7.63 1.61 -14.33
CA PHE A 369 -8.19 0.92 -13.18
C PHE A 369 -9.61 0.43 -13.47
N GLY A 370 -9.93 -0.78 -13.02
CA GLY A 370 -11.28 -1.31 -12.96
C GLY A 370 -11.72 -1.40 -11.51
N THR A 371 -12.98 -1.11 -11.25
CA THR A 371 -13.58 -1.20 -9.93
C THR A 371 -14.72 -2.21 -9.89
N GLU A 372 -15.02 -2.73 -8.70
CA GLU A 372 -16.09 -3.72 -8.53
C GLU A 372 -17.46 -3.11 -8.77
N ILE A 373 -17.65 -1.87 -8.34
CA ILE A 373 -18.94 -1.20 -8.34
C ILE A 373 -18.80 0.26 -8.76
N GLY A 374 -19.78 0.72 -9.54
CA GLY A 374 -20.01 2.13 -9.82
C GLY A 374 -21.45 2.52 -9.54
N ARG A 375 -21.67 3.81 -9.36
CA ARG A 375 -23.01 4.41 -9.25
C ARG A 375 -23.09 5.68 -10.09
N GLU A 376 -24.20 5.87 -10.79
CA GLU A 376 -24.46 7.16 -11.42
C GLU A 376 -24.57 8.25 -10.36
N ILE A 377 -24.04 9.44 -10.68
CA ILE A 377 -24.34 10.66 -9.93
C ILE A 377 -25.32 11.47 -10.76
N ARG A 378 -26.45 11.83 -10.17
CA ARG A 378 -27.46 12.69 -10.79
C ARG A 378 -27.94 13.74 -9.81
N ASN A 379 -27.76 15.01 -10.18
CA ASN A 379 -28.17 16.15 -9.36
C ASN A 379 -27.71 16.02 -7.88
N GLY A 380 -26.43 15.72 -7.70
CA GLY A 380 -25.81 15.64 -6.38
C GLY A 380 -26.09 14.36 -5.58
N LYS A 381 -26.69 13.34 -6.18
CA LYS A 381 -27.08 12.11 -5.47
C LYS A 381 -26.59 10.86 -6.18
N LEU A 382 -26.24 9.83 -5.41
CA LEU A 382 -25.95 8.50 -5.94
C LEU A 382 -27.26 7.86 -6.46
N GLY A 383 -27.22 7.41 -7.70
CA GLY A 383 -28.33 6.76 -8.39
C GLY A 383 -28.11 5.26 -8.57
N ARG A 384 -28.50 4.76 -9.76
CA ARG A 384 -28.44 3.34 -10.08
C ARG A 384 -27.01 2.81 -10.09
N LEU A 385 -26.91 1.51 -9.83
CA LEU A 385 -25.65 0.76 -9.93
C LEU A 385 -25.18 0.66 -11.39
N LEU A 386 -23.87 0.62 -11.56
CA LEU A 386 -23.17 0.37 -12.80
C LEU A 386 -22.18 -0.78 -12.59
N ARG A 387 -22.19 -1.75 -13.51
CA ARG A 387 -21.23 -2.87 -13.46
C ARG A 387 -19.97 -2.57 -14.25
N ASN A 388 -18.85 -3.18 -13.82
CA ASN A 388 -17.55 -3.18 -14.49
C ASN A 388 -17.04 -1.77 -14.85
N PRO A 389 -17.15 -0.77 -13.97
CA PRO A 389 -16.63 0.54 -14.28
C PRO A 389 -15.10 0.51 -14.37
N THR A 390 -14.58 1.23 -15.36
CA THR A 390 -13.14 1.51 -15.49
C THR A 390 -12.91 3.00 -15.64
N TYR A 391 -11.73 3.44 -15.26
CA TYR A 391 -11.23 4.75 -15.62
C TYR A 391 -9.76 4.67 -16.00
N ALA A 392 -9.33 5.59 -16.86
CA ALA A 392 -7.97 5.64 -17.37
C ALA A 392 -7.46 7.08 -17.42
N GLY A 393 -6.14 7.22 -17.43
CA GLY A 393 -5.53 8.54 -17.49
C GLY A 393 -4.03 8.53 -17.60
N VAL A 394 -3.50 9.74 -17.72
CA VAL A 394 -2.07 10.05 -17.64
C VAL A 394 -1.83 10.74 -16.31
N THR A 395 -0.91 10.24 -15.50
CA THR A 395 -0.70 10.62 -14.10
C THR A 395 -0.79 12.13 -13.83
N PRO A 396 -0.01 13.03 -14.46
CA PRO A 396 -0.09 14.46 -14.16
C PRO A 396 -1.41 15.11 -14.64
N GLN A 397 -2.01 14.60 -15.71
CA GLN A 397 -3.31 15.10 -16.18
C GLN A 397 -4.44 14.71 -15.23
N PHE A 398 -4.44 13.45 -14.78
CA PHE A 398 -5.41 12.94 -13.82
C PHE A 398 -5.35 13.69 -12.49
N TRP A 399 -4.16 13.79 -11.88
CA TRP A 399 -4.00 14.55 -10.64
C TRP A 399 -4.21 16.07 -10.83
N GLY A 400 -3.96 16.58 -12.04
CA GLY A 400 -4.31 17.95 -12.43
C GLY A 400 -5.81 18.22 -12.50
N SER A 401 -6.63 17.16 -12.65
CA SER A 401 -8.09 17.24 -12.67
C SER A 401 -8.75 17.12 -11.30
N LEU A 402 -7.97 16.87 -10.23
CA LEU A 402 -8.48 16.81 -8.85
C LEU A 402 -9.08 18.15 -8.44
N GLU A 403 -10.36 18.15 -8.06
CA GLU A 403 -11.09 19.35 -7.64
C GLU A 403 -11.20 19.48 -6.13
N ALA A 404 -11.51 18.37 -5.45
CA ALA A 404 -11.71 18.35 -4.02
C ALA A 404 -11.44 16.96 -3.42
N VAL A 405 -10.98 16.95 -2.19
CA VAL A 405 -10.83 15.76 -1.33
C VAL A 405 -11.73 15.95 -0.12
N ALA A 406 -12.42 14.88 0.29
CA ALA A 406 -13.25 14.92 1.49
C ALA A 406 -12.41 15.21 2.75
N SER A 407 -13.09 15.65 3.80
CA SER A 407 -12.45 16.07 5.05
C SER A 407 -12.04 14.89 5.94
N THR A 408 -11.27 15.20 6.99
CA THR A 408 -10.74 14.25 7.98
C THR A 408 -11.73 13.18 8.48
N PRO A 409 -13.01 13.48 8.77
CA PRO A 409 -13.94 12.45 9.22
C PRO A 409 -14.19 11.31 8.22
N ALA A 410 -13.97 11.55 6.92
CA ALA A 410 -14.09 10.55 5.86
C ALA A 410 -12.75 9.88 5.52
N TRP A 411 -11.63 10.35 6.06
CA TRP A 411 -10.30 9.83 5.81
C TRP A 411 -10.05 8.53 6.58
N ARG A 412 -9.50 7.52 5.92
CA ARG A 412 -9.18 6.20 6.48
C ARG A 412 -7.84 5.72 5.99
N VAL A 413 -7.22 4.83 6.75
CA VAL A 413 -5.97 4.14 6.39
C VAL A 413 -6.31 2.78 5.77
N TRP A 414 -5.74 2.50 4.60
CA TRP A 414 -5.96 1.29 3.82
C TRP A 414 -4.66 0.53 3.63
N GLY A 415 -4.63 -0.75 4.01
CA GLY A 415 -3.48 -1.61 3.85
C GLY A 415 -3.34 -2.13 2.42
N VAL A 416 -2.10 -2.18 1.92
CA VAL A 416 -1.70 -2.90 0.70
C VAL A 416 -0.65 -3.93 1.11
N LEU A 417 -0.99 -5.21 0.94
CA LEU A 417 -0.25 -6.33 1.52
C LEU A 417 0.90 -6.80 0.64
N ASP A 418 0.74 -6.71 -0.68
CA ASP A 418 1.61 -7.34 -1.68
C ASP A 418 2.29 -6.31 -2.59
N CYS A 419 2.85 -5.25 -1.99
CA CYS A 419 3.64 -4.29 -2.76
C CYS A 419 4.97 -4.91 -3.19
N GLY A 420 5.07 -5.32 -4.46
CA GLY A 420 6.25 -5.98 -5.03
C GLY A 420 7.28 -5.00 -5.60
N LYS A 421 8.57 -5.26 -5.39
CA LYS A 421 9.70 -4.54 -6.01
C LYS A 421 10.98 -5.35 -5.94
N GLY A 422 11.96 -4.99 -6.76
CA GLY A 422 13.32 -5.53 -6.70
C GLY A 422 13.53 -6.82 -7.50
N GLN A 423 14.82 -7.15 -7.69
CA GLN A 423 15.26 -8.40 -8.33
C GLN A 423 16.46 -8.98 -7.55
N PRO A 424 16.29 -10.09 -6.83
CA PRO A 424 15.07 -10.89 -6.71
C PRO A 424 13.94 -10.11 -6.02
N GLY A 425 12.68 -10.49 -6.33
CA GLY A 425 11.50 -9.81 -5.82
C GLY A 425 11.44 -9.74 -4.30
N GLN A 426 10.98 -8.62 -3.80
CA GLN A 426 10.71 -8.34 -2.39
C GLN A 426 9.29 -7.80 -2.24
N THR A 427 8.57 -8.27 -1.24
CA THR A 427 7.25 -7.76 -0.87
C THR A 427 7.37 -6.83 0.32
N ALA A 428 6.67 -5.71 0.30
CA ALA A 428 6.51 -4.85 1.47
C ALA A 428 5.02 -4.62 1.74
N ARG A 429 4.67 -4.62 3.01
CA ARG A 429 3.35 -4.18 3.46
C ARG A 429 3.40 -2.69 3.73
N VAL A 430 2.45 -1.96 3.16
CA VAL A 430 2.36 -0.51 3.25
C VAL A 430 0.91 -0.09 3.46
N SER A 431 0.68 1.14 3.87
CA SER A 431 -0.68 1.69 3.94
C SER A 431 -0.76 3.03 3.23
N HIS A 432 -1.98 3.40 2.90
CA HIS A 432 -2.30 4.68 2.28
C HIS A 432 -3.50 5.28 2.98
N GLY A 433 -3.33 6.46 3.53
CA GLY A 433 -4.45 7.27 3.99
C GLY A 433 -5.13 7.94 2.81
N SER A 434 -6.45 7.90 2.78
CA SER A 434 -7.23 8.58 1.75
C SER A 434 -8.68 8.78 2.18
N ALA A 435 -9.31 9.77 1.57
CA ALA A 435 -10.73 10.06 1.67
C ALA A 435 -11.32 10.12 0.26
N PRO A 436 -12.63 10.00 0.05
CA PRO A 436 -13.24 10.20 -1.26
C PRO A 436 -12.79 11.51 -1.90
N ALA A 437 -12.56 11.49 -3.23
CA ALA A 437 -12.14 12.68 -3.95
C ALA A 437 -12.85 12.80 -5.31
N ARG A 438 -13.00 14.05 -5.77
CA ARG A 438 -13.67 14.41 -7.02
C ARG A 438 -12.66 14.89 -8.06
N PHE A 439 -12.83 14.34 -9.26
CA PHE A 439 -12.02 14.65 -10.44
C PHE A 439 -12.93 15.07 -11.59
N ARG A 440 -12.52 16.09 -12.35
CA ARG A 440 -13.26 16.52 -13.54
C ARG A 440 -12.73 15.83 -14.79
N ASP A 441 -13.62 15.67 -15.76
CA ASP A 441 -13.27 15.29 -17.15
C ASP A 441 -12.35 14.06 -17.22
N VAL A 442 -12.70 12.99 -16.48
CA VAL A 442 -11.97 11.70 -16.49
C VAL A 442 -12.57 10.77 -17.52
N GLU A 443 -11.73 10.05 -18.25
CA GLU A 443 -12.15 9.01 -19.18
C GLU A 443 -12.63 7.78 -18.39
N VAL A 444 -13.86 7.35 -18.66
CA VAL A 444 -14.50 6.20 -18.03
C VAL A 444 -15.05 5.24 -19.08
N GLY A 445 -15.29 3.99 -18.69
CA GLY A 445 -15.82 2.97 -19.59
C GLY A 445 -16.04 1.63 -18.91
N VAL A 446 -16.05 0.55 -19.70
CA VAL A 446 -16.09 -0.84 -19.23
C VAL A 446 -14.80 -1.57 -19.57
N LEU A 447 -14.38 -2.47 -18.70
CA LEU A 447 -13.43 -3.54 -19.05
C LEU A 447 -14.01 -4.35 -20.22
N ARG A 448 -13.29 -4.39 -21.34
CA ARG A 448 -13.60 -5.24 -22.49
C ARG A 448 -12.83 -6.56 -22.38
#